data_7cb41d669bb14eb7c82818ec6d15f2c8
#
_entry.id   7cb41d669bb14eb7c82818ec6d15f2c8
#
_cell.length_a   1.000
_cell.length_b   1.000
_cell.length_c   1.000
_cell.angle_alpha   90.00
_cell.angle_beta   90.00
_cell.angle_gamma   90.00
#
_symmetry.space_group_name_H-M   'P 1'
#
loop_
_entity.id
_entity.type
_entity.pdbx_description
1 polymer ?
#
loop_
_entity_poly.entity_id
_entity_poly.type
_entity_poly.pdbx_seq_one_letter_code
_entity_poly.pdbx_strand_id
1 'polypeptide(L)'
;MTPEEITDLQQASGGAVTLTSCDITDEPAVKRWARAVSAQTDGDLNLLISNAGILTPGPIETLPLDAIRREFEVNVFGALSVVNAFLPALRKARGRIVQVSTWTAHLPLPFNGPSGASKAAMEVFATVYREELKRFGIDVVVSVAGNMKTGGPGKTAAALARTAERMTPEEHELYGQAFNAFAARLNGMQSSGLASIDAAKRVIELAEQNPPQRSASVGEDADEILRAVQKRSDDEQDALRRQIVGLE
;
A
#
# COMPACT_ATOMS: atom_id res chain seq x y z
N MET A 1 3.52 -6.17 15.09
CA MET A 1 2.86 -6.20 16.42
C MET A 1 3.64 -7.13 17.31
N THR A 2 3.87 -6.75 18.54
CA THR A 2 4.46 -7.61 19.58
C THR A 2 3.38 -8.56 20.16
N PRO A 3 3.75 -9.64 20.86
CA PRO A 3 2.78 -10.48 21.55
C PRO A 3 1.90 -9.72 22.56
N GLU A 4 2.46 -8.70 23.22
CA GLU A 4 1.73 -7.84 24.16
C GLU A 4 0.68 -6.99 23.44
N GLU A 5 1.07 -6.30 22.35
CA GLU A 5 0.13 -5.53 21.51
C GLU A 5 -1.03 -6.39 20.97
N ILE A 6 -0.75 -7.66 20.65
CA ILE A 6 -1.76 -8.63 20.21
C ILE A 6 -2.73 -8.93 21.34
N THR A 7 -2.21 -9.21 22.53
CA THR A 7 -3.02 -9.51 23.73
C THR A 7 -3.90 -8.33 24.12
N ASP A 8 -3.32 -7.13 24.14
CA ASP A 8 -4.03 -5.89 24.46
C ASP A 8 -5.19 -5.62 23.47
N LEU A 9 -4.94 -5.82 22.17
CA LEU A 9 -5.95 -5.64 21.14
C LEU A 9 -7.09 -6.65 21.27
N GLN A 10 -6.77 -7.92 21.56
CA GLN A 10 -7.77 -8.96 21.78
C GLN A 10 -8.64 -8.66 23.02
N GLN A 11 -8.02 -8.22 24.13
CA GLN A 11 -8.73 -7.82 25.34
C GLN A 11 -9.60 -6.59 25.11
N ALA A 12 -9.04 -5.53 24.50
CA ALA A 12 -9.75 -4.28 24.22
C ALA A 12 -10.94 -4.49 23.29
N SER A 13 -10.88 -5.48 22.39
CA SER A 13 -11.98 -5.82 21.48
C SER A 13 -13.02 -6.78 22.08
N GLY A 14 -12.86 -7.23 23.33
CA GLY A 14 -13.72 -8.25 23.90
C GLY A 14 -13.70 -9.58 23.15
N GLY A 15 -12.57 -9.91 22.51
CA GLY A 15 -12.41 -11.12 21.70
C GLY A 15 -12.94 -11.02 20.25
N ALA A 16 -13.43 -9.86 19.85
CA ALA A 16 -13.94 -9.65 18.48
C ALA A 16 -12.82 -9.65 17.41
N VAL A 17 -11.56 -9.40 17.82
CA VAL A 17 -10.41 -9.39 16.91
C VAL A 17 -9.69 -10.73 16.94
N THR A 18 -9.56 -11.35 15.78
CA THR A 18 -8.73 -12.55 15.56
C THR A 18 -7.50 -12.18 14.74
N LEU A 19 -6.33 -12.64 15.18
CA LEU A 19 -5.04 -12.39 14.52
C LEU A 19 -4.48 -13.69 13.96
N THR A 20 -4.14 -13.66 12.67
CA THR A 20 -3.52 -14.79 11.95
C THR A 20 -2.26 -14.30 11.25
N SER A 21 -1.13 -14.96 11.49
CA SER A 21 0.08 -14.74 10.69
C SER A 21 -0.02 -15.53 9.40
N CYS A 22 0.12 -14.83 8.26
CA CYS A 22 0.06 -15.44 6.94
C CYS A 22 1.04 -14.72 6.00
N ASP A 23 1.94 -15.48 5.36
CA ASP A 23 2.69 -14.96 4.21
C ASP A 23 1.76 -14.97 3.00
N ILE A 24 1.40 -13.79 2.51
CA ILE A 24 0.45 -13.67 1.39
C ILE A 24 1.05 -14.13 0.04
N THR A 25 2.35 -14.38 -0.03
CA THR A 25 3.02 -14.98 -1.20
C THR A 25 2.93 -16.52 -1.20
N ASP A 26 2.53 -17.14 -0.09
CA ASP A 26 2.18 -18.57 -0.02
C ASP A 26 0.69 -18.76 -0.33
N GLU A 27 0.36 -18.93 -1.62
CA GLU A 27 -1.03 -19.10 -2.07
C GLU A 27 -1.78 -20.24 -1.35
N PRO A 28 -1.20 -21.43 -1.10
CA PRO A 28 -1.81 -22.46 -0.25
C PRO A 28 -2.13 -21.97 1.15
N ALA A 29 -1.24 -21.21 1.81
CA ALA A 29 -1.49 -20.65 3.14
C ALA A 29 -2.65 -19.64 3.11
N VAL A 30 -2.68 -18.76 2.13
CA VAL A 30 -3.78 -17.81 1.92
C VAL A 30 -5.12 -18.52 1.74
N LYS A 31 -5.18 -19.59 0.95
CA LYS A 31 -6.38 -20.39 0.77
C LYS A 31 -6.84 -21.09 2.06
N ARG A 32 -5.90 -21.59 2.86
CA ARG A 32 -6.22 -22.15 4.19
C ARG A 32 -6.78 -21.09 5.13
N TRP A 33 -6.14 -19.92 5.18
CA TRP A 33 -6.59 -18.79 5.98
C TRP A 33 -8.01 -18.33 5.58
N ALA A 34 -8.28 -18.15 4.28
CA ALA A 34 -9.61 -17.74 3.79
C ALA A 34 -10.68 -18.75 4.19
N ARG A 35 -10.40 -20.08 4.10
CA ARG A 35 -11.33 -21.11 4.57
C ARG A 35 -11.58 -21.04 6.08
N ALA A 36 -10.53 -20.81 6.87
CA ALA A 36 -10.68 -20.68 8.32
C ALA A 36 -11.53 -19.47 8.72
N VAL A 37 -11.33 -18.32 8.07
CA VAL A 37 -12.15 -17.12 8.29
C VAL A 37 -13.60 -17.39 7.87
N SER A 38 -13.83 -17.98 6.69
CA SER A 38 -15.17 -18.32 6.21
C SER A 38 -15.92 -19.24 7.19
N ALA A 39 -15.22 -20.20 7.82
CA ALA A 39 -15.84 -21.08 8.81
C ALA A 39 -16.25 -20.34 10.10
N GLN A 40 -15.57 -19.25 10.45
CA GLN A 40 -15.88 -18.43 11.63
C GLN A 40 -16.98 -17.39 11.38
N THR A 41 -17.23 -17.04 10.13
CA THR A 41 -18.18 -16.00 9.72
C THR A 41 -19.40 -16.55 8.98
N ASP A 42 -19.68 -17.84 9.13
CA ASP A 42 -20.73 -18.54 8.35
C ASP A 42 -20.60 -18.31 6.82
N GLY A 43 -19.39 -18.03 6.37
CA GLY A 43 -19.08 -17.77 4.96
C GLY A 43 -19.36 -16.34 4.50
N ASP A 44 -19.66 -15.41 5.37
CA ASP A 44 -19.94 -14.02 5.03
C ASP A 44 -18.71 -13.14 5.31
N LEU A 45 -18.31 -12.31 4.34
CA LEU A 45 -17.30 -11.28 4.49
C LEU A 45 -17.79 -9.96 3.93
N ASN A 46 -18.09 -9.00 4.80
CA ASN A 46 -18.67 -7.72 4.40
C ASN A 46 -17.60 -6.73 3.88
N LEU A 47 -16.37 -6.82 4.40
CA LEU A 47 -15.28 -5.92 4.04
C LEU A 47 -13.94 -6.63 4.02
N LEU A 48 -13.20 -6.45 2.94
CA LEU A 48 -11.79 -6.83 2.80
C LEU A 48 -10.94 -5.58 2.58
N ILE A 49 -10.00 -5.29 3.48
CA ILE A 49 -9.02 -4.21 3.31
C ILE A 49 -7.68 -4.83 2.90
N SER A 50 -7.32 -4.70 1.63
CA SER A 50 -6.04 -5.16 1.07
C SER A 50 -4.98 -4.06 1.28
N ASN A 51 -4.19 -4.20 2.37
CA ASN A 51 -3.22 -3.20 2.81
C ASN A 51 -1.77 -3.69 2.83
N ALA A 52 -1.54 -5.01 2.90
CA ALA A 52 -0.21 -5.57 2.99
C ALA A 52 0.68 -5.09 1.84
N GLY A 53 1.93 -4.74 2.14
CA GLY A 53 2.88 -4.28 1.15
C GLY A 53 4.26 -4.06 1.73
N ILE A 54 5.26 -4.09 0.86
CA ILE A 54 6.66 -3.79 1.16
C ILE A 54 7.18 -2.70 0.21
N LEU A 55 8.35 -2.19 0.50
CA LEU A 55 9.01 -1.09 -0.21
C LEU A 55 10.48 -1.45 -0.44
N THR A 56 10.95 -1.28 -1.69
CA THR A 56 12.33 -1.47 -2.12
C THR A 56 12.85 -0.16 -2.73
N PRO A 57 13.35 0.79 -1.92
CA PRO A 57 13.83 2.07 -2.41
C PRO A 57 15.24 1.95 -2.97
N GLY A 58 15.54 2.70 -4.02
CA GLY A 58 16.87 2.80 -4.62
C GLY A 58 16.84 3.24 -6.07
N PRO A 59 18.00 3.61 -6.65
CA PRO A 59 18.11 3.83 -8.08
C PRO A 59 17.77 2.53 -8.82
N ILE A 60 16.92 2.60 -9.84
CA ILE A 60 16.45 1.37 -10.54
C ILE A 60 17.61 0.57 -11.12
N GLU A 61 18.63 1.27 -11.62
CA GLU A 61 19.82 0.66 -12.22
C GLU A 61 20.60 -0.24 -11.25
N THR A 62 20.65 0.15 -9.96
CA THR A 62 21.46 -0.55 -8.95
C THR A 62 20.65 -1.54 -8.11
N LEU A 63 19.31 -1.50 -8.21
CA LEU A 63 18.46 -2.43 -7.47
C LEU A 63 18.57 -3.85 -8.04
N PRO A 64 18.83 -4.86 -7.19
CA PRO A 64 18.74 -6.26 -7.61
C PRO A 64 17.34 -6.56 -8.16
N LEU A 65 17.27 -7.16 -9.36
CA LEU A 65 15.98 -7.54 -9.94
C LEU A 65 15.15 -8.45 -9.03
N ASP A 66 15.80 -9.29 -8.23
CA ASP A 66 15.10 -10.15 -7.28
C ASP A 66 14.43 -9.36 -6.14
N ALA A 67 15.00 -8.22 -5.73
CA ALA A 67 14.36 -7.33 -4.78
C ALA A 67 13.12 -6.67 -5.39
N ILE A 68 13.18 -6.25 -6.66
CA ILE A 68 12.03 -5.73 -7.40
C ILE A 68 10.96 -6.83 -7.56
N ARG A 69 11.35 -8.04 -7.98
CA ARG A 69 10.44 -9.19 -8.07
C ARG A 69 9.76 -9.46 -6.73
N ARG A 70 10.52 -9.47 -5.63
CA ARG A 70 9.96 -9.70 -4.29
C ARG A 70 8.92 -8.66 -3.92
N GLU A 71 9.12 -7.40 -4.29
CA GLU A 71 8.12 -6.35 -4.06
C GLU A 71 6.83 -6.62 -4.85
N PHE A 72 6.94 -7.02 -6.11
CA PHE A 72 5.78 -7.40 -6.93
C PHE A 72 5.10 -8.68 -6.42
N GLU A 73 5.88 -9.67 -5.97
CA GLU A 73 5.33 -10.89 -5.36
C GLU A 73 4.44 -10.56 -4.15
N VAL A 74 4.85 -9.61 -3.30
CA VAL A 74 4.03 -9.20 -2.16
C VAL A 74 2.91 -8.25 -2.59
N ASN A 75 3.27 -7.13 -3.23
CA ASN A 75 2.35 -6.01 -3.45
C ASN A 75 1.29 -6.29 -4.52
N VAL A 76 1.60 -7.18 -5.47
CA VAL A 76 0.72 -7.52 -6.60
C VAL A 76 0.20 -8.94 -6.47
N PHE A 77 1.05 -9.94 -6.63
CA PHE A 77 0.59 -11.34 -6.69
C PHE A 77 0.02 -11.83 -5.36
N GLY A 78 0.64 -11.46 -4.23
CA GLY A 78 0.12 -11.76 -2.90
C GLY A 78 -1.23 -11.08 -2.63
N ALA A 79 -1.36 -9.80 -3.00
CA ALA A 79 -2.62 -9.07 -2.87
C ALA A 79 -3.73 -9.70 -3.73
N LEU A 80 -3.44 -10.09 -4.98
CA LEU A 80 -4.37 -10.82 -5.86
C LEU A 80 -4.76 -12.17 -5.27
N SER A 81 -3.79 -12.92 -4.71
CA SER A 81 -4.03 -14.20 -4.05
C SER A 81 -5.03 -14.05 -2.90
N VAL A 82 -4.84 -13.02 -2.05
CA VAL A 82 -5.76 -12.71 -0.94
C VAL A 82 -7.15 -12.36 -1.48
N VAL A 83 -7.26 -11.38 -2.38
CA VAL A 83 -8.56 -10.99 -2.95
C VAL A 83 -9.29 -12.19 -3.51
N ASN A 84 -8.64 -12.98 -4.38
CA ASN A 84 -9.26 -14.14 -5.03
C ASN A 84 -9.70 -15.21 -4.04
N ALA A 85 -8.92 -15.47 -2.98
CA ALA A 85 -9.27 -16.47 -1.97
C ALA A 85 -10.50 -16.07 -1.15
N PHE A 86 -10.75 -14.78 -0.96
CA PHE A 86 -11.89 -14.27 -0.20
C PHE A 86 -13.13 -13.95 -1.08
N LEU A 87 -13.03 -13.99 -2.43
CA LEU A 87 -14.17 -13.71 -3.31
C LEU A 87 -15.42 -14.57 -3.02
N PRO A 88 -15.34 -15.86 -2.68
CA PRO A 88 -16.55 -16.63 -2.36
C PRO A 88 -17.35 -16.03 -1.19
N ALA A 89 -16.65 -15.63 -0.11
CA ALA A 89 -17.28 -15.04 1.06
C ALA A 89 -17.78 -13.60 0.78
N LEU A 90 -17.03 -12.82 0.02
CA LEU A 90 -17.45 -11.49 -0.44
C LEU A 90 -18.69 -11.55 -1.34
N ARG A 91 -18.81 -12.55 -2.23
CA ARG A 91 -20.00 -12.74 -3.07
C ARG A 91 -21.24 -13.07 -2.23
N LYS A 92 -21.08 -13.90 -1.21
CA LYS A 92 -22.19 -14.28 -0.33
C LYS A 92 -22.73 -13.06 0.42
N ALA A 93 -21.84 -12.26 0.99
CA ALA A 93 -22.19 -11.04 1.74
C ALA A 93 -22.55 -9.84 0.85
N ARG A 94 -22.29 -9.89 -0.48
CA ARG A 94 -22.26 -8.71 -1.36
C ARG A 94 -21.37 -7.61 -0.76
N GLY A 95 -20.17 -8.01 -0.34
CA GLY A 95 -19.26 -7.20 0.44
C GLY A 95 -18.50 -6.16 -0.39
N ARG A 96 -17.50 -5.58 0.24
CA ARG A 96 -16.67 -4.52 -0.37
C ARG A 96 -15.18 -4.83 -0.23
N ILE A 97 -14.41 -4.46 -1.25
CA ILE A 97 -12.96 -4.51 -1.23
C ILE A 97 -12.44 -3.08 -1.19
N VAL A 98 -11.54 -2.79 -0.24
CA VAL A 98 -10.74 -1.56 -0.21
C VAL A 98 -9.30 -1.93 -0.53
N GLN A 99 -8.83 -1.49 -1.69
CA GLN A 99 -7.43 -1.62 -2.09
C GLN A 99 -6.64 -0.40 -1.61
N VAL A 100 -5.71 -0.60 -0.69
CA VAL A 100 -4.84 0.50 -0.24
C VAL A 100 -3.71 0.71 -1.23
N SER A 101 -3.70 1.90 -1.82
CA SER A 101 -2.70 2.40 -2.74
C SER A 101 -1.94 3.59 -2.14
N THR A 102 -1.20 4.31 -2.94
CA THR A 102 -0.44 5.50 -2.55
C THR A 102 -0.44 6.52 -3.68
N TRP A 103 -0.29 7.79 -3.34
CA TRP A 103 -0.16 8.84 -4.35
C TRP A 103 1.05 8.65 -5.30
N THR A 104 2.06 7.86 -4.88
CA THR A 104 3.21 7.54 -5.76
C THR A 104 2.85 6.61 -6.92
N ALA A 105 1.66 6.01 -6.92
CA ALA A 105 1.12 5.32 -8.10
C ALA A 105 0.72 6.30 -9.21
N HIS A 106 0.38 7.54 -8.86
CA HIS A 106 -0.04 8.60 -9.78
C HIS A 106 1.09 9.58 -10.11
N LEU A 107 1.98 9.84 -9.16
CA LEU A 107 3.20 10.65 -9.35
C LEU A 107 4.41 9.81 -8.90
N PRO A 108 4.90 8.88 -9.76
CA PRO A 108 6.04 8.04 -9.43
C PRO A 108 7.28 8.88 -9.12
N LEU A 109 7.97 8.54 -8.03
CA LEU A 109 9.16 9.28 -7.60
C LEU A 109 10.45 8.55 -8.02
N PRO A 110 11.52 9.29 -8.41
CA PRO A 110 12.88 8.76 -8.44
C PRO A 110 13.20 8.03 -7.13
N PHE A 111 13.97 6.96 -7.21
CA PHE A 111 14.37 6.09 -6.09
C PHE A 111 13.22 5.32 -5.39
N ASN A 112 11.99 5.44 -5.89
CA ASN A 112 10.82 4.72 -5.37
C ASN A 112 10.04 3.98 -6.49
N GLY A 113 10.72 3.67 -7.58
CA GLY A 113 10.12 3.10 -8.78
C GLY A 113 9.31 1.82 -8.55
N PRO A 114 9.87 0.76 -7.91
CA PRO A 114 9.16 -0.49 -7.70
C PRO A 114 7.85 -0.31 -6.90
N SER A 115 7.86 0.55 -5.88
CA SER A 115 6.67 0.83 -5.07
C SER A 115 5.57 1.51 -5.90
N GLY A 116 5.89 2.60 -6.59
CA GLY A 116 4.94 3.28 -7.46
C GLY A 116 4.35 2.33 -8.52
N ALA A 117 5.21 1.57 -9.20
CA ALA A 117 4.81 0.64 -10.25
C ALA A 117 3.91 -0.49 -9.73
N SER A 118 4.25 -1.12 -8.59
CA SER A 118 3.46 -2.20 -8.01
C SER A 118 2.08 -1.71 -7.54
N LYS A 119 1.99 -0.52 -6.98
CA LYS A 119 0.72 0.08 -6.56
C LYS A 119 -0.12 0.52 -7.76
N ALA A 120 0.48 1.10 -8.80
CA ALA A 120 -0.22 1.41 -10.04
C ALA A 120 -0.80 0.15 -10.70
N ALA A 121 -0.05 -0.95 -10.73
CA ALA A 121 -0.55 -2.24 -11.21
C ALA A 121 -1.80 -2.69 -10.42
N MET A 122 -1.79 -2.58 -9.08
CA MET A 122 -2.94 -2.94 -8.25
C MET A 122 -4.15 -2.03 -8.47
N GLU A 123 -3.97 -0.75 -8.77
CA GLU A 123 -5.09 0.14 -9.12
C GLU A 123 -5.75 -0.24 -10.45
N VAL A 124 -4.94 -0.69 -11.42
CA VAL A 124 -5.48 -1.24 -12.68
C VAL A 124 -6.30 -2.51 -12.40
N PHE A 125 -5.77 -3.46 -11.60
CA PHE A 125 -6.52 -4.63 -11.18
C PHE A 125 -7.79 -4.28 -10.40
N ALA A 126 -7.74 -3.32 -9.49
CA ALA A 126 -8.91 -2.84 -8.75
C ALA A 126 -9.99 -2.29 -9.69
N THR A 127 -9.58 -1.59 -10.75
CA THR A 127 -10.50 -1.09 -11.79
C THR A 127 -11.17 -2.23 -12.55
N VAL A 128 -10.41 -3.26 -12.94
CA VAL A 128 -10.95 -4.45 -13.61
C VAL A 128 -11.88 -5.23 -12.67
N TYR A 129 -11.45 -5.50 -11.43
CA TYR A 129 -12.30 -6.15 -10.43
C TYR A 129 -13.62 -5.41 -10.21
N ARG A 130 -13.62 -4.08 -10.19
CA ARG A 130 -14.84 -3.29 -10.01
C ARG A 130 -15.88 -3.61 -11.07
N GLU A 131 -15.48 -3.74 -12.32
CA GLU A 131 -16.40 -4.03 -13.42
C GLU A 131 -16.79 -5.52 -13.44
N GLU A 132 -15.86 -6.43 -13.25
CA GLU A 132 -16.11 -7.87 -13.25
C GLU A 132 -16.98 -8.33 -12.07
N LEU A 133 -16.79 -7.73 -10.90
CA LEU A 133 -17.47 -8.13 -9.66
C LEU A 133 -18.79 -7.40 -9.43
N LYS A 134 -19.09 -6.35 -10.18
CA LYS A 134 -20.32 -5.58 -10.08
C LYS A 134 -21.59 -6.46 -10.18
N ARG A 135 -21.57 -7.43 -11.08
CA ARG A 135 -22.70 -8.39 -11.26
C ARG A 135 -22.98 -9.24 -10.01
N PHE A 136 -22.04 -9.33 -9.09
CA PHE A 136 -22.18 -10.05 -7.82
C PHE A 136 -22.50 -9.13 -6.65
N GLY A 137 -22.64 -7.82 -6.90
CA GLY A 137 -22.90 -6.82 -5.87
C GLY A 137 -21.70 -6.51 -4.99
N ILE A 138 -20.47 -6.80 -5.46
CA ILE A 138 -19.23 -6.49 -4.76
C ILE A 138 -18.72 -5.13 -5.24
N ASP A 139 -18.52 -4.20 -4.31
CA ASP A 139 -17.90 -2.92 -4.58
C ASP A 139 -16.37 -2.99 -4.43
N VAL A 140 -15.64 -2.22 -5.26
CA VAL A 140 -14.19 -2.10 -5.15
C VAL A 140 -13.80 -0.63 -5.10
N VAL A 141 -13.16 -0.23 -4.01
CA VAL A 141 -12.72 1.13 -3.73
C VAL A 141 -11.20 1.18 -3.64
N VAL A 142 -10.58 2.21 -4.19
CA VAL A 142 -9.15 2.47 -4.03
C VAL A 142 -8.95 3.57 -2.99
N SER A 143 -8.20 3.27 -1.93
CA SER A 143 -7.79 4.23 -0.91
C SER A 143 -6.36 4.70 -1.23
N VAL A 144 -6.20 5.94 -1.72
CA VAL A 144 -4.90 6.50 -2.08
C VAL A 144 -4.27 7.17 -0.87
N ALA A 145 -3.34 6.48 -0.24
CA ALA A 145 -2.70 6.93 0.98
C ALA A 145 -1.62 7.99 0.72
N GLY A 146 -1.60 8.99 1.59
CA GLY A 146 -0.50 9.93 1.79
C GLY A 146 0.58 9.39 2.73
N ASN A 147 1.41 10.27 3.26
CA ASN A 147 2.40 9.92 4.26
C ASN A 147 1.75 9.67 5.62
N MET A 148 2.17 8.62 6.32
CA MET A 148 1.53 8.15 7.56
C MET A 148 2.54 8.02 8.69
N LYS A 149 2.17 8.49 9.90
CA LYS A 149 2.90 8.22 11.14
C LYS A 149 2.56 6.83 11.67
N THR A 150 3.18 5.81 11.10
CA THR A 150 2.97 4.40 11.49
C THR A 150 4.29 3.74 11.85
N GLY A 151 4.31 2.45 12.14
CA GLY A 151 5.56 1.68 12.19
C GLY A 151 6.26 1.54 10.81
N GLY A 152 5.59 1.93 9.72
CA GLY A 152 6.13 1.96 8.37
C GLY A 152 7.34 2.88 8.17
N PRO A 153 7.34 4.14 8.66
CA PRO A 153 8.48 5.04 8.57
C PRO A 153 9.79 4.45 9.08
N GLY A 154 9.78 3.78 10.21
CA GLY A 154 10.96 3.09 10.73
C GLY A 154 11.46 1.97 9.81
N LYS A 155 10.56 1.21 9.19
CA LYS A 155 10.90 0.18 8.19
C LYS A 155 11.41 0.80 6.90
N THR A 156 10.83 1.92 6.46
CA THR A 156 11.26 2.69 5.30
C THR A 156 12.66 3.26 5.53
N ALA A 157 12.90 3.92 6.67
CA ALA A 157 14.22 4.44 7.03
C ALA A 157 15.29 3.33 7.04
N ALA A 158 14.97 2.18 7.62
CA ALA A 158 15.87 1.02 7.61
C ALA A 158 16.11 0.45 6.19
N ALA A 159 15.10 0.48 5.31
CA ALA A 159 15.28 0.06 3.91
C ALA A 159 16.17 1.03 3.14
N LEU A 160 15.98 2.34 3.31
CA LEU A 160 16.82 3.37 2.74
C LEU A 160 18.28 3.25 3.19
N ALA A 161 18.51 3.08 4.52
CA ALA A 161 19.86 2.89 5.07
C ALA A 161 20.53 1.65 4.47
N ARG A 162 19.85 0.50 4.44
CA ARG A 162 20.39 -0.73 3.83
C ARG A 162 20.72 -0.56 2.35
N THR A 163 19.93 0.21 1.59
CA THR A 163 20.24 0.49 0.19
C THR A 163 21.51 1.33 0.08
N ALA A 164 21.62 2.41 0.87
CA ALA A 164 22.82 3.25 0.89
C ALA A 164 24.08 2.44 1.29
N GLU A 165 24.00 1.59 2.32
CA GLU A 165 25.11 0.74 2.79
C GLU A 165 25.57 -0.31 1.76
N ARG A 166 24.71 -0.70 0.83
CA ARG A 166 25.02 -1.71 -0.20
C ARG A 166 25.60 -1.12 -1.46
N MET A 167 25.51 0.19 -1.64
CA MET A 167 26.06 0.84 -2.83
C MET A 167 27.57 0.64 -2.89
N THR A 168 28.05 0.24 -4.06
CA THR A 168 29.50 0.22 -4.35
C THR A 168 30.06 1.65 -4.37
N PRO A 169 31.39 1.85 -4.29
CA PRO A 169 31.97 3.18 -4.41
C PRO A 169 31.55 3.91 -5.70
N GLU A 170 31.44 3.19 -6.82
CA GLU A 170 31.00 3.73 -8.11
C GLU A 170 29.54 4.14 -8.07
N GLU A 171 28.65 3.31 -7.54
CA GLU A 171 27.23 3.66 -7.34
C GLU A 171 27.05 4.83 -6.38
N HIS A 172 27.88 4.93 -5.36
CA HIS A 172 27.90 6.06 -4.44
C HIS A 172 28.30 7.36 -5.13
N GLU A 173 29.28 7.30 -6.05
CA GLU A 173 29.69 8.46 -6.87
C GLU A 173 28.53 8.91 -7.77
N LEU A 174 27.80 7.98 -8.39
CA LEU A 174 26.72 8.26 -9.31
C LEU A 174 25.44 8.72 -8.60
N TYR A 175 25.04 8.05 -7.53
CA TYR A 175 23.70 8.20 -6.93
C TYR A 175 23.69 8.63 -5.48
N GLY A 176 24.80 8.49 -4.74
CA GLY A 176 24.82 8.61 -3.28
C GLY A 176 24.29 9.95 -2.75
N GLN A 177 24.70 11.07 -3.33
CA GLN A 177 24.23 12.39 -2.92
C GLN A 177 22.72 12.55 -3.14
N ALA A 178 22.24 12.21 -4.34
CA ALA A 178 20.85 12.35 -4.70
C ALA A 178 19.95 11.39 -3.90
N PHE A 179 20.40 10.15 -3.68
CA PHE A 179 19.68 9.17 -2.89
C PHE A 179 19.58 9.56 -1.40
N ASN A 180 20.65 10.11 -0.82
CA ASN A 180 20.64 10.61 0.54
C ASN A 180 19.69 11.82 0.71
N ALA A 181 19.65 12.72 -0.26
CA ALA A 181 18.69 13.83 -0.27
C ALA A 181 17.24 13.31 -0.32
N PHE A 182 16.95 12.36 -1.20
CA PHE A 182 15.66 11.68 -1.26
C PHE A 182 15.30 11.01 0.08
N ALA A 183 16.22 10.25 0.67
CA ALA A 183 16.00 9.54 1.94
C ALA A 183 15.64 10.51 3.08
N ALA A 184 16.36 11.63 3.18
CA ALA A 184 16.10 12.65 4.18
C ALA A 184 14.71 13.28 3.99
N ARG A 185 14.33 13.63 2.75
CA ARG A 185 13.01 14.19 2.44
C ARG A 185 11.86 13.20 2.70
N LEU A 186 12.01 11.96 2.27
CA LEU A 186 10.99 10.92 2.50
C LEU A 186 10.77 10.68 4.00
N ASN A 187 11.85 10.56 4.78
CA ASN A 187 11.76 10.43 6.23
C ASN A 187 11.07 11.64 6.88
N GLY A 188 11.37 12.86 6.41
CA GLY A 188 10.70 14.08 6.86
C GLY A 188 9.21 14.08 6.55
N MET A 189 8.83 13.78 5.34
CA MET A 189 7.42 13.69 4.94
C MET A 189 6.64 12.63 5.75
N GLN A 190 7.23 11.45 5.96
CA GLN A 190 6.58 10.40 6.75
C GLN A 190 6.45 10.76 8.23
N SER A 191 7.42 11.48 8.80
CA SER A 191 7.36 11.92 10.20
C SER A 191 6.32 13.01 10.44
N SER A 192 5.97 13.80 9.43
CA SER A 192 4.91 14.81 9.46
C SER A 192 3.55 14.31 8.96
N GLY A 193 3.47 13.06 8.49
CA GLY A 193 2.27 12.48 7.90
C GLY A 193 1.09 12.33 8.85
N LEU A 194 -0.02 11.82 8.34
CA LEU A 194 -1.26 11.59 9.10
C LEU A 194 -1.05 10.53 10.20
N ALA A 195 -1.65 10.73 11.36
CA ALA A 195 -1.61 9.73 12.42
C ALA A 195 -2.32 8.43 11.99
N SER A 196 -1.79 7.28 12.38
CA SER A 196 -2.31 5.97 11.96
C SER A 196 -3.79 5.76 12.30
N ILE A 197 -4.22 6.26 13.46
CA ILE A 197 -5.62 6.16 13.88
C ILE A 197 -6.56 6.97 12.99
N ASP A 198 -6.14 8.17 12.57
CA ASP A 198 -6.94 9.03 11.71
C ASP A 198 -6.97 8.50 10.28
N ALA A 199 -5.85 7.94 9.82
CA ALA A 199 -5.79 7.23 8.55
C ALA A 199 -6.73 6.01 8.54
N ALA A 200 -6.74 5.21 9.61
CA ALA A 200 -7.63 4.06 9.74
C ALA A 200 -9.10 4.48 9.75
N LYS A 201 -9.47 5.52 10.51
CA LYS A 201 -10.83 6.09 10.51
C LYS A 201 -11.26 6.50 9.10
N ARG A 202 -10.38 7.20 8.37
CA ARG A 202 -10.68 7.63 7.01
C ARG A 202 -10.87 6.47 6.04
N VAL A 203 -10.08 5.40 6.17
CA VAL A 203 -10.25 4.17 5.36
C VAL A 203 -11.59 3.50 5.68
N ILE A 204 -12.00 3.44 6.95
CA ILE A 204 -13.30 2.88 7.36
C ILE A 204 -14.45 3.75 6.83
N GLU A 205 -14.37 5.08 6.94
CA GLU A 205 -15.36 6.00 6.36
C GLU A 205 -15.56 5.77 4.87
N LEU A 206 -14.45 5.58 4.12
CA LEU A 206 -14.50 5.23 2.69
C LEU A 206 -15.13 3.85 2.45
N ALA A 207 -14.83 2.90 3.33
CA ALA A 207 -15.39 1.56 3.25
C ALA A 207 -16.90 1.54 3.52
N GLU A 208 -17.41 2.42 4.35
CA GLU A 208 -18.83 2.51 4.74
C GLU A 208 -19.66 3.46 3.86
N GLN A 209 -19.00 4.31 3.06
CA GLN A 209 -19.69 5.31 2.23
C GLN A 209 -20.66 4.65 1.22
N ASN A 210 -21.88 5.21 1.16
CA ASN A 210 -22.90 4.76 0.22
C ASN A 210 -23.54 5.97 -0.50
N PRO A 211 -23.50 6.05 -1.85
CA PRO A 211 -22.84 5.11 -2.75
C PRO A 211 -21.29 5.13 -2.60
N PRO A 212 -20.61 4.02 -2.90
CA PRO A 212 -19.15 3.94 -2.78
C PRO A 212 -18.45 4.83 -3.81
N GLN A 213 -17.40 5.50 -3.39
CA GLN A 213 -16.49 6.18 -4.31
C GLN A 213 -15.57 5.17 -5.03
N ARG A 214 -15.18 5.48 -6.27
CA ARG A 214 -14.21 4.64 -6.99
C ARG A 214 -12.82 4.71 -6.37
N SER A 215 -12.42 5.90 -5.96
CA SER A 215 -11.14 6.19 -5.34
C SER A 215 -11.26 7.44 -4.48
N ALA A 216 -10.54 7.49 -3.37
CA ALA A 216 -10.41 8.67 -2.54
C ALA A 216 -9.05 8.73 -1.85
N SER A 217 -8.58 9.94 -1.57
CA SER A 217 -7.35 10.22 -0.84
C SER A 217 -7.51 10.00 0.66
N VAL A 218 -6.43 9.58 1.30
CA VAL A 218 -6.27 9.52 2.76
C VAL A 218 -5.03 10.31 3.13
N GLY A 219 -5.22 11.53 3.60
CA GLY A 219 -4.20 12.53 3.89
C GLY A 219 -4.26 13.72 2.93
N GLU A 220 -4.00 14.91 3.46
CA GLU A 220 -4.03 16.17 2.69
C GLU A 220 -2.96 16.17 1.59
N ASP A 221 -1.78 15.62 1.87
CA ASP A 221 -0.68 15.50 0.91
C ASP A 221 -1.06 14.63 -0.31
N ALA A 222 -1.76 13.53 -0.09
CA ALA A 222 -2.28 12.72 -1.20
C ALA A 222 -3.29 13.51 -2.05
N ASP A 223 -4.17 14.27 -1.40
CA ASP A 223 -5.18 15.10 -2.05
C ASP A 223 -4.54 16.21 -2.89
N GLU A 224 -3.51 16.88 -2.36
CA GLU A 224 -2.74 17.90 -3.08
C GLU A 224 -2.03 17.34 -4.30
N ILE A 225 -1.35 16.19 -4.16
CA ILE A 225 -0.64 15.55 -5.26
C ILE A 225 -1.61 15.09 -6.35
N LEU A 226 -2.71 14.43 -5.98
CA LEU A 226 -3.70 13.98 -6.97
C LEU A 226 -4.30 15.15 -7.75
N ARG A 227 -4.61 16.27 -7.08
CA ARG A 227 -5.05 17.49 -7.77
C ARG A 227 -3.96 18.08 -8.66
N ALA A 228 -2.70 18.05 -8.23
CA ALA A 228 -1.58 18.52 -9.02
C ALA A 228 -1.39 17.69 -10.30
N VAL A 229 -1.43 16.37 -10.19
CA VAL A 229 -1.33 15.45 -11.35
C VAL A 229 -2.43 15.69 -12.37
N GLN A 230 -3.67 15.97 -11.92
CA GLN A 230 -4.79 16.24 -12.81
C GLN A 230 -4.70 17.58 -13.56
N LYS A 231 -3.98 18.58 -13.03
CA LYS A 231 -3.95 19.95 -13.54
C LYS A 231 -2.66 20.32 -14.25
N ARG A 232 -1.57 19.60 -13.97
CA ARG A 232 -0.24 19.93 -14.48
C ARG A 232 0.08 19.15 -15.75
N SER A 233 0.82 19.77 -16.66
CA SER A 233 1.46 19.11 -17.80
C SER A 233 2.51 18.09 -17.33
N ASP A 234 2.95 17.23 -18.24
CA ASP A 234 4.00 16.23 -17.94
C ASP A 234 5.31 16.91 -17.48
N ASP A 235 5.72 18.00 -18.13
CA ASP A 235 6.92 18.77 -17.75
C ASP A 235 6.80 19.38 -16.34
N GLU A 236 5.62 19.88 -15.99
CA GLU A 236 5.34 20.42 -14.65
C GLU A 236 5.29 19.31 -13.58
N GLN A 237 4.82 18.12 -13.96
CA GLN A 237 4.87 16.94 -13.09
C GLN A 237 6.31 16.47 -12.89
N ASP A 238 7.15 16.48 -13.93
CA ASP A 238 8.56 16.16 -13.82
C ASP A 238 9.32 17.15 -12.92
N ALA A 239 9.03 18.45 -13.04
CA ALA A 239 9.56 19.46 -12.13
C ALA A 239 9.11 19.19 -10.68
N LEU A 240 7.84 18.86 -10.47
CA LEU A 240 7.33 18.51 -9.14
C LEU A 240 8.01 17.27 -8.55
N ARG A 241 8.24 16.21 -9.35
CA ARG A 241 9.00 15.02 -8.93
C ARG A 241 10.39 15.40 -8.42
N ARG A 242 11.14 16.20 -9.22
CA ARG A 242 12.48 16.66 -8.83
C ARG A 242 12.44 17.48 -7.54
N GLN A 243 11.50 18.40 -7.43
CA GLN A 243 11.30 19.21 -6.23
C GLN A 243 11.04 18.35 -4.98
N ILE A 244 10.11 17.37 -5.07
CA ILE A 244 9.79 16.50 -3.94
C ILE A 244 11.00 15.72 -3.47
N VAL A 245 11.82 15.21 -4.38
CA VAL A 245 12.96 14.36 -4.03
C VAL A 245 14.28 15.12 -3.85
N GLY A 246 14.33 16.44 -4.14
CA GLY A 246 15.51 17.26 -3.99
C GLY A 246 16.57 17.04 -5.06
N LEU A 247 16.15 16.87 -6.30
CA LEU A 247 17.00 16.73 -7.48
C LEU A 247 17.07 18.03 -8.32
N GLU A 248 16.88 19.17 -7.71
CA GLU A 248 17.05 20.48 -8.35
C GLU A 248 18.52 20.86 -8.46
#